data_5c1a9c356455432daf5a90a4794c35bf
#
_entry.id   5c1a9c356455432daf5a90a4794c35bf
#
_cell.length_a   1.000
_cell.length_b   1.000
_cell.length_c   1.000
_cell.angle_alpha   90.00
_cell.angle_beta   90.00
_cell.angle_gamma   90.00
#
_symmetry.space_group_name_H-M   'P 1'
#
loop_
_entity.id
_entity.type
_entity.pdbx_description
1 polymer ?
#
loop_
_entity_poly.entity_id
_entity_poly.type
_entity_poly.pdbx_seq_one_letter_code
_entity_poly.pdbx_strand_id
1 'polypeptide(L)'
;VYWAHNHGSKNFKIVKDYIDLAVDMKWPYSLIDAEWNEMSNGGDIEDLITYSLSRNIKPMIWYNSSTAWMGPGPLYRLNSKENRIKEYTWLQKSGVVGVKIDFFPDDYSSNMDYYIDLLEDAAKYKLMVNFHGATIPRGWQRTYPHLMTMEAVYGAEWYNNKPILTDRAAEHNVTLPFTRNVIGSMDYTPGTFSDSQHPHITTCGHELALSVVFESALQHMPDRPEVYSSLPRKVREFLSGLPTAWDDTKLLCGYPGADIVLARRKGDVWYIGGLNGTNENKTLSFSLVPLQVEGKTMDVFKDGVDDKSFAIEEDIQLSNDKMDMSCLPRGGFVAVIK
;
A
#
# COMPACT_ATOMS: atom_id res chain seq x y z
N VAL A 1 9.59 1.99 6.94
CA VAL A 1 9.39 1.63 8.34
C VAL A 1 8.12 0.83 8.50
N TYR A 2 8.15 -0.05 9.42
CA TYR A 2 7.13 -1.06 9.65
C TYR A 2 6.36 -0.78 10.95
N TRP A 3 5.11 -0.36 10.82
CA TRP A 3 4.24 -0.02 11.95
C TRP A 3 3.96 -1.22 12.89
N ALA A 4 3.93 -2.43 12.36
CA ALA A 4 3.62 -3.61 13.14
C ALA A 4 4.81 -4.18 13.93
N HIS A 5 6.03 -3.75 13.65
CA HIS A 5 7.24 -4.21 14.33
C HIS A 5 7.93 -3.12 15.12
N ASN A 6 8.07 -1.95 14.52
CA ASN A 6 8.83 -0.85 15.09
C ASN A 6 8.23 0.48 14.63
N HIS A 7 7.38 1.05 15.44
CA HIS A 7 6.85 2.38 15.17
C HIS A 7 7.98 3.42 15.18
N GLY A 8 8.03 4.23 14.11
CA GLY A 8 8.98 5.31 14.00
C GLY A 8 10.35 4.92 13.43
N SER A 9 11.15 5.92 13.17
CA SER A 9 12.44 5.83 12.47
C SER A 9 13.61 6.28 13.34
N LYS A 10 13.55 6.02 14.66
CA LYS A 10 14.63 6.40 15.59
C LYS A 10 15.92 5.60 15.38
N ASN A 11 15.83 4.40 14.86
CA ASN A 11 16.98 3.52 14.70
C ASN A 11 17.47 3.51 13.25
N PHE A 12 18.60 4.18 13.01
CA PHE A 12 19.24 4.29 11.69
C PHE A 12 19.46 2.92 11.03
N LYS A 13 19.93 1.92 11.76
CA LYS A 13 20.26 0.61 11.20
C LYS A 13 19.01 -0.11 10.70
N ILE A 14 17.92 -0.05 11.48
CA ILE A 14 16.65 -0.66 11.09
C ILE A 14 16.10 0.00 9.82
N VAL A 15 16.10 1.34 9.77
CA VAL A 15 15.59 2.04 8.57
C VAL A 15 16.46 1.78 7.35
N LYS A 16 17.77 1.63 7.53
CA LYS A 16 18.69 1.23 6.49
C LYS A 16 18.34 -0.14 5.91
N ASP A 17 17.96 -1.12 6.75
CA ASP A 17 17.55 -2.46 6.30
C ASP A 17 16.31 -2.39 5.39
N TYR A 18 15.36 -1.46 5.63
CA TYR A 18 14.22 -1.21 4.73
C TYR A 18 14.62 -0.58 3.39
N ILE A 19 15.67 0.24 3.37
CA ILE A 19 16.23 0.74 2.10
C ILE A 19 16.85 -0.42 1.32
N ASP A 20 17.60 -1.29 1.99
CA ASP A 20 18.20 -2.47 1.36
C ASP A 20 17.10 -3.44 0.86
N LEU A 21 16.01 -3.62 1.60
CA LEU A 21 14.83 -4.35 1.12
C LEU A 21 14.28 -3.73 -0.17
N ALA A 22 14.14 -2.39 -0.23
CA ALA A 22 13.64 -1.73 -1.44
C ALA A 22 14.55 -2.00 -2.64
N VAL A 23 15.88 -2.09 -2.44
CA VAL A 23 16.84 -2.50 -3.51
C VAL A 23 16.56 -3.94 -3.95
N ASP A 24 16.44 -4.87 -3.01
CA ASP A 24 16.25 -6.30 -3.30
C ASP A 24 14.91 -6.57 -4.01
N MET A 25 13.87 -5.83 -3.61
CA MET A 25 12.54 -5.92 -4.19
C MET A 25 12.36 -5.04 -5.44
N LYS A 26 13.38 -4.27 -5.85
CA LYS A 26 13.34 -3.32 -6.98
C LYS A 26 12.25 -2.26 -6.82
N TRP A 27 11.87 -1.93 -5.59
CA TRP A 27 10.95 -0.84 -5.32
C TRP A 27 11.66 0.50 -5.43
N PRO A 28 11.05 1.50 -6.10
CA PRO A 28 11.75 2.75 -6.38
C PRO A 28 11.83 3.71 -5.20
N TYR A 29 11.05 3.47 -4.14
CA TYR A 29 10.89 4.37 -3.02
C TYR A 29 11.09 3.66 -1.68
N SER A 30 11.53 4.42 -0.66
CA SER A 30 11.51 4.01 0.74
C SER A 30 10.97 5.17 1.59
N LEU A 31 10.01 4.89 2.48
CA LEU A 31 9.48 5.87 3.41
C LEU A 31 10.26 5.84 4.72
N ILE A 32 10.81 6.97 5.10
CA ILE A 32 11.37 7.23 6.43
C ILE A 32 10.23 7.80 7.27
N ASP A 33 9.64 6.96 8.12
CA ASP A 33 8.42 7.25 8.87
C ASP A 33 8.70 8.09 10.13
N ALA A 34 7.71 8.28 11.00
CA ALA A 34 7.72 9.15 12.17
C ALA A 34 9.01 9.10 13.02
N GLU A 35 9.27 10.14 13.78
CA GLU A 35 10.37 10.25 14.75
C GLU A 35 11.80 10.21 14.13
N TRP A 36 11.91 10.41 12.83
CA TRP A 36 13.21 10.47 12.15
C TRP A 36 14.12 11.61 12.65
N ASN A 37 13.53 12.67 13.22
CA ASN A 37 14.25 13.78 13.83
C ASN A 37 14.96 13.39 15.15
N GLU A 38 14.64 12.21 15.70
CA GLU A 38 15.28 11.62 16.87
C GLU A 38 16.17 10.43 16.49
N MET A 39 16.52 10.33 15.21
CA MET A 39 17.32 9.22 14.70
C MET A 39 18.69 9.14 15.37
N SER A 40 19.11 7.93 15.66
CA SER A 40 20.36 7.60 16.32
C SER A 40 20.82 6.19 15.92
N ASN A 41 21.89 5.71 16.57
CA ASN A 41 22.38 4.34 16.40
C ASN A 41 23.00 4.07 15.02
N GLY A 42 23.84 5.02 14.57
CA GLY A 42 24.66 4.79 13.37
C GLY A 42 24.68 5.93 12.36
N GLY A 43 23.83 6.93 12.53
CA GLY A 43 23.74 8.11 11.67
C GLY A 43 22.50 8.92 11.95
N ASP A 44 22.28 9.95 11.18
CA ASP A 44 21.12 10.84 11.22
C ASP A 44 20.30 10.75 9.91
N ILE A 45 19.31 11.63 9.78
CA ILE A 45 18.44 11.68 8.61
C ILE A 45 19.19 12.02 7.31
N GLU A 46 20.21 12.88 7.37
CA GLU A 46 20.98 13.30 6.18
C GLU A 46 21.88 12.16 5.71
N ASP A 47 22.48 11.42 6.63
CA ASP A 47 23.23 10.19 6.34
C ASP A 47 22.33 9.15 5.66
N LEU A 48 21.08 8.99 6.16
CA LEU A 48 20.14 8.02 5.64
C LEU A 48 19.62 8.38 4.24
N ILE A 49 19.32 9.67 4.00
CA ILE A 49 18.96 10.19 2.67
C ILE A 49 20.12 9.93 1.70
N THR A 50 21.34 10.26 2.09
CA THR A 50 22.54 10.04 1.28
C THR A 50 22.71 8.56 0.95
N TYR A 51 22.53 7.69 1.95
CA TYR A 51 22.58 6.25 1.75
C TYR A 51 21.53 5.78 0.74
N SER A 52 20.26 6.19 0.93
CA SER A 52 19.14 5.83 0.06
C SER A 52 19.43 6.19 -1.40
N LEU A 53 19.86 7.42 -1.65
CA LEU A 53 20.20 7.91 -2.98
C LEU A 53 21.39 7.15 -3.58
N SER A 54 22.40 6.78 -2.78
CA SER A 54 23.54 5.98 -3.23
C SER A 54 23.15 4.58 -3.71
N ARG A 55 22.01 4.06 -3.18
CA ARG A 55 21.42 2.78 -3.56
C ARG A 55 20.40 2.92 -4.70
N ASN A 56 20.23 4.11 -5.28
CA ASN A 56 19.22 4.44 -6.30
C ASN A 56 17.77 4.28 -5.80
N ILE A 57 17.56 4.39 -4.50
CA ILE A 57 16.23 4.41 -3.86
C ILE A 57 15.87 5.85 -3.52
N LYS A 58 14.69 6.28 -3.92
CA LYS A 58 14.21 7.65 -3.71
C LYS A 58 13.52 7.76 -2.34
N PRO A 59 14.05 8.56 -1.41
CA PRO A 59 13.47 8.69 -0.08
C PRO A 59 12.21 9.53 -0.07
N MET A 60 11.22 9.11 0.71
CA MET A 60 10.07 9.90 1.16
C MET A 60 10.16 10.06 2.68
N ILE A 61 9.66 11.17 3.21
CA ILE A 61 9.76 11.49 4.64
C ILE A 61 8.38 11.78 5.24
N TRP A 62 8.15 11.27 6.43
CA TRP A 62 6.92 11.45 7.19
C TRP A 62 6.93 12.75 8.01
N TYR A 63 5.76 13.37 8.14
CA TYR A 63 5.52 14.55 8.95
C TYR A 63 4.21 14.44 9.72
N ASN A 64 4.20 14.96 10.95
CA ASN A 64 2.98 15.27 11.67
C ASN A 64 2.38 16.57 11.12
N SER A 65 1.08 16.61 10.82
CA SER A 65 0.38 17.83 10.41
C SER A 65 0.47 18.93 11.47
N SER A 66 0.62 18.54 12.73
CA SER A 66 0.65 19.41 13.92
C SER A 66 -0.63 20.22 14.10
N THR A 67 -1.76 19.63 13.71
CA THR A 67 -3.08 20.25 13.86
C THR A 67 -4.02 19.46 14.77
N ALA A 68 -3.68 18.21 15.09
CA ALA A 68 -4.49 17.35 15.95
C ALA A 68 -3.64 16.69 17.05
N TRP A 69 -3.35 15.41 16.86
CA TRP A 69 -2.57 14.65 17.81
C TRP A 69 -1.09 15.01 17.73
N MET A 70 -0.56 15.55 18.83
CA MET A 70 0.85 15.93 18.98
C MET A 70 1.71 14.74 19.46
N GLY A 71 1.44 13.55 18.93
CA GLY A 71 2.19 12.33 19.26
C GLY A 71 3.60 12.33 18.66
N PRO A 72 3.94 11.42 17.74
CA PRO A 72 5.31 11.34 17.21
C PRO A 72 5.69 12.60 16.42
N GLY A 73 6.98 12.96 16.49
CA GLY A 73 7.57 14.08 15.74
C GLY A 73 8.06 13.70 14.34
N PRO A 74 8.51 14.68 13.56
CA PRO A 74 8.71 16.09 13.93
C PRO A 74 7.42 16.91 13.97
N LEU A 75 7.33 17.79 14.95
CA LEU A 75 6.20 18.71 15.11
C LEU A 75 6.49 20.10 14.50
N TYR A 76 5.43 20.80 14.10
CA TYR A 76 5.44 22.20 13.66
C TYR A 76 6.31 22.49 12.44
N ARG A 77 6.66 21.47 11.62
CA ARG A 77 7.48 21.66 10.42
C ARG A 77 6.68 22.18 9.22
N LEU A 78 5.37 21.87 9.16
CA LEU A 78 4.53 22.18 8.00
C LEU A 78 3.34 23.08 8.32
N ASN A 79 3.09 23.42 9.58
CA ASN A 79 1.89 24.08 10.07
C ASN A 79 1.74 25.56 9.65
N SER A 80 2.81 26.22 9.22
CA SER A 80 2.80 27.56 8.67
C SER A 80 3.45 27.60 7.29
N LYS A 81 3.08 28.56 6.48
CA LYS A 81 3.68 28.73 5.13
C LYS A 81 5.19 28.93 5.19
N GLU A 82 5.67 29.72 6.15
CA GLU A 82 7.11 29.95 6.35
C GLU A 82 7.85 28.65 6.65
N ASN A 83 7.32 27.88 7.59
CA ASN A 83 7.89 26.59 7.96
C ASN A 83 7.86 25.60 6.77
N ARG A 84 6.75 25.51 6.04
CA ARG A 84 6.64 24.67 4.85
C ARG A 84 7.69 25.02 3.79
N ILE A 85 7.84 26.30 3.47
CA ILE A 85 8.83 26.76 2.47
C ILE A 85 10.24 26.38 2.89
N LYS A 86 10.58 26.57 4.16
CA LYS A 86 11.90 26.19 4.70
C LYS A 86 12.12 24.68 4.59
N GLU A 87 11.14 23.89 5.03
CA GLU A 87 11.24 22.44 5.07
C GLU A 87 11.27 21.85 3.66
N TYR A 88 10.34 22.25 2.77
CA TYR A 88 10.32 21.75 1.40
C TYR A 88 11.54 22.17 0.57
N THR A 89 12.13 23.33 0.88
CA THR A 89 13.42 23.72 0.29
C THR A 89 14.54 22.76 0.71
N TRP A 90 14.59 22.37 1.97
CA TRP A 90 15.55 21.39 2.47
C TRP A 90 15.31 20.02 1.83
N LEU A 91 14.09 19.52 1.81
CA LEU A 91 13.75 18.25 1.19
C LEU A 91 14.17 18.17 -0.28
N GLN A 92 13.84 19.21 -1.06
CA GLN A 92 14.20 19.26 -2.48
C GLN A 92 15.72 19.25 -2.67
N LYS A 93 16.46 20.04 -1.87
CA LYS A 93 17.92 20.11 -1.94
C LYS A 93 18.60 18.78 -1.54
N SER A 94 18.02 18.07 -0.59
CA SER A 94 18.52 16.78 -0.11
C SER A 94 18.17 15.62 -1.06
N GLY A 95 17.33 15.83 -2.08
CA GLY A 95 16.94 14.78 -3.04
C GLY A 95 15.75 13.93 -2.57
N VAL A 96 15.02 14.35 -1.54
CA VAL A 96 13.76 13.75 -1.12
C VAL A 96 12.69 14.02 -2.18
N VAL A 97 11.89 13.01 -2.51
CA VAL A 97 10.92 13.10 -3.62
C VAL A 97 9.46 13.20 -3.17
N GLY A 98 9.19 13.04 -1.89
CA GLY A 98 7.81 13.11 -1.41
C GLY A 98 7.70 13.14 0.10
N VAL A 99 6.49 13.42 0.56
CA VAL A 99 6.12 13.50 1.97
C VAL A 99 4.88 12.68 2.27
N LYS A 100 4.88 12.00 3.42
CA LYS A 100 3.68 11.46 4.07
C LYS A 100 3.34 12.43 5.20
N ILE A 101 2.11 12.94 5.22
CA ILE A 101 1.66 13.90 6.24
C ILE A 101 0.46 13.31 6.96
N ASP A 102 0.53 13.24 8.28
CA ASP A 102 -0.36 12.45 9.13
C ASP A 102 -1.05 13.28 10.22
N PHE A 103 -2.16 12.75 10.76
CA PHE A 103 -2.88 13.24 11.92
C PHE A 103 -3.60 14.58 11.71
N PHE A 104 -4.53 14.61 10.77
CA PHE A 104 -5.45 15.73 10.62
C PHE A 104 -6.66 15.57 11.55
N PRO A 105 -7.19 16.65 12.16
CA PRO A 105 -8.15 16.53 13.24
C PRO A 105 -9.60 16.31 12.79
N ASP A 106 -10.00 16.93 11.68
CA ASP A 106 -11.41 17.05 11.28
C ASP A 106 -11.56 17.51 9.82
N ASP A 107 -12.82 17.66 9.40
CA ASP A 107 -13.21 18.12 8.07
C ASP A 107 -13.70 19.60 8.05
N TYR A 108 -13.30 20.42 9.03
CA TYR A 108 -13.60 21.86 9.00
C TYR A 108 -12.91 22.58 7.85
N SER A 109 -13.50 23.68 7.39
CA SER A 109 -12.98 24.44 6.27
C SER A 109 -11.52 24.85 6.41
N SER A 110 -11.09 25.21 7.62
CA SER A 110 -9.69 25.54 7.91
C SER A 110 -8.72 24.40 7.63
N ASN A 111 -9.14 23.15 7.90
CA ASN A 111 -8.32 21.97 7.58
C ASN A 111 -8.38 21.64 6.09
N MET A 112 -9.54 21.85 5.44
CA MET A 112 -9.62 21.72 3.97
C MET A 112 -8.70 22.72 3.27
N ASP A 113 -8.65 23.96 3.72
CA ASP A 113 -7.72 24.97 3.22
C ASP A 113 -6.26 24.56 3.47
N TYR A 114 -5.97 23.99 4.62
CA TYR A 114 -4.63 23.51 4.96
C TYR A 114 -4.16 22.37 4.05
N TYR A 115 -5.04 21.40 3.70
CA TYR A 115 -4.70 20.37 2.71
C TYR A 115 -4.31 20.98 1.36
N ILE A 116 -5.07 21.99 0.90
CA ILE A 116 -4.78 22.69 -0.36
C ILE A 116 -3.45 23.42 -0.28
N ASP A 117 -3.21 24.15 0.80
CA ASP A 117 -1.95 24.85 1.07
C ASP A 117 -0.75 23.89 1.00
N LEU A 118 -0.85 22.71 1.64
CA LEU A 118 0.19 21.69 1.60
C LEU A 118 0.45 21.20 0.18
N LEU A 119 -0.60 20.97 -0.60
CA LEU A 119 -0.49 20.52 -1.99
C LEU A 119 0.11 21.59 -2.89
N GLU A 120 -0.38 22.83 -2.81
CA GLU A 120 0.13 23.95 -3.63
C GLU A 120 1.60 24.25 -3.36
N ASP A 121 2.00 24.20 -2.10
CA ASP A 121 3.38 24.42 -1.75
C ASP A 121 4.26 23.22 -2.14
N ALA A 122 3.83 21.96 -1.92
CA ALA A 122 4.56 20.75 -2.34
C ALA A 122 4.81 20.72 -3.86
N ALA A 123 3.83 21.13 -4.67
CA ALA A 123 3.97 21.17 -6.13
C ALA A 123 5.14 22.06 -6.59
N LYS A 124 5.37 23.21 -5.94
CA LYS A 124 6.47 24.13 -6.26
C LYS A 124 7.84 23.50 -6.06
N TYR A 125 7.92 22.54 -5.13
CA TYR A 125 9.15 21.81 -4.80
C TYR A 125 9.21 20.42 -5.43
N LYS A 126 8.26 20.08 -6.31
CA LYS A 126 8.18 18.76 -7.01
C LYS A 126 8.14 17.57 -6.04
N LEU A 127 7.42 17.73 -4.94
CA LEU A 127 7.25 16.69 -3.93
C LEU A 127 5.93 15.95 -4.18
N MET A 128 5.97 14.62 -4.17
CA MET A 128 4.78 13.78 -4.05
C MET A 128 4.19 13.89 -2.65
N VAL A 129 2.90 13.71 -2.52
CA VAL A 129 2.19 13.80 -1.24
C VAL A 129 1.37 12.54 -1.00
N ASN A 130 1.40 12.05 0.23
CA ASN A 130 0.50 11.03 0.76
C ASN A 130 -0.08 11.56 2.09
N PHE A 131 -1.42 11.56 2.22
CA PHE A 131 -2.09 11.96 3.45
C PHE A 131 -2.55 10.75 4.25
N HIS A 132 -2.20 10.72 5.54
CA HIS A 132 -2.65 9.75 6.53
C HIS A 132 -3.42 10.44 7.66
N GLY A 133 -4.18 9.67 8.46
CA GLY A 133 -5.05 10.24 9.47
C GLY A 133 -5.92 11.36 8.89
N ALA A 134 -6.44 11.18 7.69
CA ALA A 134 -6.90 12.25 6.80
C ALA A 134 -8.39 12.12 6.47
N THR A 135 -8.95 13.20 5.88
CA THR A 135 -10.29 13.16 5.28
C THR A 135 -10.36 12.18 4.11
N ILE A 136 -11.56 11.75 3.74
CA ILE A 136 -11.78 10.96 2.52
C ILE A 136 -11.38 11.73 1.26
N PRO A 137 -11.03 11.08 0.15
CA PRO A 137 -10.71 11.76 -1.12
C PRO A 137 -11.82 12.72 -1.57
N ARG A 138 -11.42 13.93 -1.91
CA ARG A 138 -12.29 15.02 -2.36
C ARG A 138 -12.11 15.33 -3.86
N GLY A 139 -11.44 14.44 -4.61
CA GLY A 139 -11.14 14.64 -6.03
C GLY A 139 -9.91 15.51 -6.27
N TRP A 140 -9.15 15.85 -5.25
CA TRP A 140 -7.97 16.73 -5.34
C TRP A 140 -6.88 16.20 -6.27
N GLN A 141 -6.76 14.89 -6.44
CA GLN A 141 -5.79 14.27 -7.37
C GLN A 141 -5.97 14.72 -8.82
N ARG A 142 -7.17 15.19 -9.20
CA ARG A 142 -7.44 15.72 -10.53
C ARG A 142 -6.83 17.11 -10.74
N THR A 143 -6.76 17.90 -9.68
CA THR A 143 -6.13 19.23 -9.67
C THR A 143 -4.67 19.17 -9.29
N TYR A 144 -4.33 18.28 -8.36
CA TYR A 144 -3.01 18.10 -7.78
C TYR A 144 -2.51 16.67 -8.02
N PRO A 145 -2.02 16.34 -9.23
CA PRO A 145 -1.66 14.96 -9.60
C PRO A 145 -0.47 14.40 -8.82
N HIS A 146 0.27 15.21 -8.09
CA HIS A 146 1.32 14.79 -7.15
C HIS A 146 0.77 14.32 -5.79
N LEU A 147 -0.54 14.46 -5.52
CA LEU A 147 -1.22 13.74 -4.44
C LEU A 147 -1.40 12.29 -4.89
N MET A 148 -0.48 11.43 -4.48
CA MET A 148 -0.41 10.05 -4.96
C MET A 148 -1.50 9.17 -4.36
N THR A 149 -1.74 9.30 -3.05
CA THR A 149 -2.68 8.46 -2.33
C THR A 149 -3.10 9.11 -1.02
N MET A 150 -4.13 8.58 -0.39
CA MET A 150 -4.63 8.97 0.94
C MET A 150 -5.03 7.73 1.71
N GLU A 151 -4.80 7.72 3.02
CA GLU A 151 -5.29 6.64 3.88
C GLU A 151 -6.82 6.68 3.97
N ALA A 152 -7.37 7.48 4.86
CA ALA A 152 -8.81 7.63 5.15
C ALA A 152 -9.57 6.29 5.15
N VAL A 153 -9.01 5.29 5.81
CA VAL A 153 -9.50 3.91 5.91
C VAL A 153 -8.91 3.25 7.15
N TYR A 154 -9.61 2.30 7.72
CA TYR A 154 -8.97 1.36 8.63
C TYR A 154 -8.16 0.35 7.80
N GLY A 155 -6.87 0.68 7.58
CA GLY A 155 -5.93 -0.14 6.83
C GLY A 155 -5.33 -1.28 7.66
N ALA A 156 -4.36 -2.00 7.09
CA ALA A 156 -3.71 -3.11 7.78
C ALA A 156 -2.97 -2.70 9.07
N GLU A 157 -2.59 -1.44 9.23
CA GLU A 157 -2.02 -0.92 10.47
C GLU A 157 -2.91 -1.19 11.69
N TRP A 158 -4.22 -1.22 11.50
CA TRP A 158 -5.19 -1.47 12.57
C TRP A 158 -5.23 -2.92 13.04
N TYR A 159 -4.60 -3.86 12.32
CA TYR A 159 -4.41 -5.23 12.81
C TYR A 159 -3.70 -5.28 14.17
N ASN A 160 -2.83 -4.30 14.44
CA ASN A 160 -2.15 -4.19 15.73
C ASN A 160 -2.92 -3.43 16.79
N ASN A 161 -3.70 -2.43 16.39
CA ASN A 161 -4.24 -1.42 17.30
C ASN A 161 -5.62 -1.78 17.83
N LYS A 162 -6.42 -2.53 17.06
CA LYS A 162 -7.82 -2.82 17.35
C LYS A 162 -8.20 -4.24 16.97
N PRO A 163 -8.21 -5.19 17.91
CA PRO A 163 -8.59 -6.59 17.63
C PRO A 163 -9.92 -6.73 16.89
N ILE A 164 -10.93 -5.94 17.24
CA ILE A 164 -12.24 -5.96 16.56
C ILE A 164 -12.16 -5.64 15.07
N LEU A 165 -11.20 -4.81 14.65
CA LEU A 165 -10.98 -4.51 13.23
C LEU A 165 -10.23 -5.65 12.54
N THR A 166 -9.28 -6.28 13.24
CA THR A 166 -8.62 -7.49 12.76
C THR A 166 -9.63 -8.61 12.52
N ASP A 167 -10.53 -8.85 13.47
CA ASP A 167 -11.56 -9.91 13.37
C ASP A 167 -12.57 -9.69 12.24
N ARG A 168 -12.66 -8.49 11.70
CA ARG A 168 -13.53 -8.09 10.59
C ARG A 168 -12.78 -7.82 9.29
N ALA A 169 -11.48 -8.00 9.26
CA ALA A 169 -10.62 -7.59 8.14
C ALA A 169 -11.09 -8.19 6.80
N ALA A 170 -11.43 -9.46 6.76
CA ALA A 170 -11.82 -10.11 5.50
C ALA A 170 -13.10 -9.50 4.89
N GLU A 171 -14.16 -9.31 5.70
CA GLU A 171 -15.40 -8.65 5.29
C GLU A 171 -15.16 -7.18 4.89
N HIS A 172 -14.34 -6.48 5.68
CA HIS A 172 -13.95 -5.10 5.42
C HIS A 172 -13.22 -4.98 4.08
N ASN A 173 -12.23 -5.82 3.84
CA ASN A 173 -11.41 -5.79 2.64
C ASN A 173 -12.22 -6.01 1.35
N VAL A 174 -13.23 -6.88 1.38
CA VAL A 174 -14.12 -7.07 0.22
C VAL A 174 -15.21 -6.01 0.08
N THR A 175 -15.39 -5.15 1.09
CA THR A 175 -16.30 -4.01 1.04
C THR A 175 -15.63 -2.76 0.46
N LEU A 176 -14.35 -2.55 0.75
CA LEU A 176 -13.60 -1.36 0.35
C LEU A 176 -13.55 -1.08 -1.16
N PRO A 177 -13.40 -2.08 -2.05
CA PRO A 177 -13.39 -1.86 -3.50
C PRO A 177 -14.70 -1.31 -4.06
N PHE A 178 -15.82 -1.49 -3.34
CA PHE A 178 -17.14 -0.97 -3.73
C PHE A 178 -17.47 0.37 -3.06
N THR A 179 -16.67 0.80 -2.11
CA THR A 179 -16.95 1.99 -1.28
C THR A 179 -15.78 2.96 -1.29
N ARG A 180 -14.85 2.85 -0.33
CA ARG A 180 -13.74 3.79 -0.16
C ARG A 180 -12.84 3.89 -1.39
N ASN A 181 -12.52 2.77 -2.02
CA ASN A 181 -11.53 2.76 -3.11
C ASN A 181 -12.10 3.24 -4.47
N VAL A 182 -13.43 3.33 -4.62
CA VAL A 182 -14.03 3.90 -5.85
C VAL A 182 -13.97 5.43 -5.91
N ILE A 183 -13.73 6.10 -4.78
CA ILE A 183 -13.66 7.57 -4.71
C ILE A 183 -12.24 8.13 -4.83
N GLY A 184 -11.23 7.26 -4.87
CA GLY A 184 -9.82 7.66 -5.06
C GLY A 184 -8.83 6.67 -4.50
N SER A 185 -7.56 6.85 -4.86
CA SER A 185 -6.42 6.06 -4.38
C SER A 185 -6.42 5.89 -2.86
N MET A 186 -6.12 4.67 -2.41
CA MET A 186 -6.23 4.27 -1.01
C MET A 186 -4.93 3.64 -0.52
N ASP A 187 -4.27 4.28 0.42
CA ASP A 187 -3.10 3.73 1.08
C ASP A 187 -3.51 2.83 2.25
N TYR A 188 -3.91 1.62 1.93
CA TYR A 188 -4.32 0.59 2.89
C TYR A 188 -3.13 -0.04 3.62
N THR A 189 -1.93 0.13 3.11
CA THR A 189 -0.70 -0.58 3.55
C THR A 189 -0.84 -2.12 3.45
N PRO A 190 -1.10 -2.66 2.23
CA PRO A 190 -1.32 -4.09 2.04
C PRO A 190 -0.03 -4.91 2.07
N GLY A 191 -0.16 -6.25 2.09
CA GLY A 191 1.00 -7.15 1.96
C GLY A 191 1.70 -7.43 3.28
N THR A 192 0.94 -7.56 4.35
CA THR A 192 1.41 -8.05 5.65
C THR A 192 1.26 -9.56 5.71
N PHE A 193 2.36 -10.29 5.69
CA PHE A 193 2.41 -11.76 5.70
C PHE A 193 2.78 -12.33 7.07
N SER A 194 3.14 -11.48 8.02
CA SER A 194 3.49 -11.86 9.38
C SER A 194 2.50 -11.33 10.40
N ASP A 195 2.42 -12.00 11.53
CA ASP A 195 1.70 -11.53 12.69
C ASP A 195 2.60 -10.64 13.55
N SER A 196 2.01 -9.68 14.28
CA SER A 196 2.72 -8.89 15.27
C SER A 196 2.02 -8.93 16.64
N GLN A 197 1.38 -7.85 17.07
CA GLN A 197 0.69 -7.81 18.37
C GLN A 197 -0.61 -8.62 18.36
N HIS A 198 -1.32 -8.63 17.22
CA HIS A 198 -2.52 -9.42 17.00
C HIS A 198 -2.37 -10.19 15.70
N PRO A 199 -2.60 -11.52 15.72
CA PRO A 199 -2.66 -12.30 14.49
C PRO A 199 -3.76 -11.76 13.57
N HIS A 200 -3.43 -11.50 12.30
CA HIS A 200 -4.46 -11.23 11.31
C HIS A 200 -5.17 -12.53 10.91
N ILE A 201 -6.44 -12.42 10.52
CA ILE A 201 -7.28 -13.59 10.23
C ILE A 201 -7.29 -14.00 8.76
N THR A 202 -6.75 -13.17 7.90
CA THR A 202 -6.66 -13.37 6.46
C THR A 202 -5.51 -14.30 6.10
N THR A 203 -5.62 -14.98 4.97
CA THR A 203 -4.55 -15.85 4.47
C THR A 203 -3.45 -15.06 3.76
N CYS A 204 -2.30 -15.69 3.53
CA CYS A 204 -1.25 -15.11 2.68
C CYS A 204 -1.72 -14.83 1.24
N GLY A 205 -2.60 -15.68 0.68
CA GLY A 205 -3.20 -15.45 -0.64
C GLY A 205 -4.10 -14.21 -0.64
N HIS A 206 -4.87 -14.00 0.43
CA HIS A 206 -5.69 -12.79 0.61
C HIS A 206 -4.80 -11.54 0.68
N GLU A 207 -3.79 -11.53 1.54
CA GLU A 207 -2.88 -10.38 1.70
C GLU A 207 -2.16 -10.04 0.39
N LEU A 208 -1.75 -11.05 -0.39
CA LEU A 208 -1.17 -10.82 -1.71
C LEU A 208 -2.20 -10.19 -2.67
N ALA A 209 -3.43 -10.68 -2.68
CA ALA A 209 -4.48 -10.19 -3.57
C ALA A 209 -4.89 -8.75 -3.30
N LEU A 210 -4.75 -8.25 -2.06
CA LEU A 210 -4.99 -6.84 -1.72
C LEU A 210 -4.15 -5.89 -2.60
N SER A 211 -2.92 -6.29 -2.96
CA SER A 211 -2.03 -5.47 -3.78
C SER A 211 -2.55 -5.23 -5.22
N VAL A 212 -3.46 -6.08 -5.71
CA VAL A 212 -4.14 -5.94 -7.00
C VAL A 212 -5.52 -5.33 -6.83
N VAL A 213 -6.28 -5.80 -5.83
CA VAL A 213 -7.68 -5.39 -5.62
C VAL A 213 -7.75 -3.91 -5.22
N PHE A 214 -6.84 -3.45 -4.37
CA PHE A 214 -6.80 -2.04 -3.97
C PHE A 214 -6.00 -1.19 -4.95
N GLU A 215 -6.62 -0.11 -5.41
CA GLU A 215 -5.95 0.90 -6.23
C GLU A 215 -5.27 1.92 -5.32
N SER A 216 -3.99 2.11 -5.57
CA SER A 216 -3.20 3.17 -5.00
C SER A 216 -2.05 3.52 -5.94
N ALA A 217 -1.88 4.79 -6.27
CA ALA A 217 -0.75 5.23 -7.09
C ALA A 217 0.60 5.06 -6.36
N LEU A 218 0.56 4.94 -5.04
CA LEU A 218 1.70 4.64 -4.18
C LEU A 218 1.22 3.68 -3.08
N GLN A 219 1.63 2.42 -3.15
CA GLN A 219 1.33 1.42 -2.12
C GLN A 219 2.51 1.25 -1.17
N HIS A 220 2.26 1.34 0.13
CA HIS A 220 3.24 0.97 1.14
C HIS A 220 3.18 -0.53 1.41
N MET A 221 4.33 -1.18 1.35
CA MET A 221 4.52 -2.58 1.73
C MET A 221 5.16 -2.60 3.13
N PRO A 222 4.39 -2.90 4.19
CA PRO A 222 4.78 -2.54 5.55
C PRO A 222 5.48 -3.64 6.34
N ASP A 223 5.61 -4.85 5.81
CA ASP A 223 6.15 -5.98 6.56
C ASP A 223 7.68 -5.94 6.71
N ARG A 224 8.21 -6.78 7.55
CA ARG A 224 9.64 -6.85 7.91
C ARG A 224 10.50 -7.32 6.74
N PRO A 225 11.75 -6.84 6.61
CA PRO A 225 12.66 -7.27 5.54
C PRO A 225 12.84 -8.79 5.47
N GLU A 226 12.98 -9.46 6.62
CA GLU A 226 13.14 -10.92 6.69
C GLU A 226 11.88 -11.67 6.24
N VAL A 227 10.69 -11.10 6.43
CA VAL A 227 9.44 -11.71 5.97
C VAL A 227 9.37 -11.70 4.44
N TYR A 228 9.58 -10.54 3.81
CA TYR A 228 9.62 -10.46 2.34
C TYR A 228 10.72 -11.34 1.75
N SER A 229 11.89 -11.39 2.39
CA SER A 229 13.00 -12.24 1.94
C SER A 229 12.68 -13.73 2.02
N SER A 230 11.82 -14.15 2.94
CA SER A 230 11.39 -15.54 3.12
C SER A 230 10.26 -15.99 2.18
N LEU A 231 9.57 -15.04 1.52
CA LEU A 231 8.49 -15.38 0.58
C LEU A 231 9.02 -16.24 -0.59
N PRO A 232 8.17 -17.09 -1.17
CA PRO A 232 8.53 -17.83 -2.38
C PRO A 232 9.07 -16.90 -3.47
N ARG A 233 10.10 -17.34 -4.18
CA ARG A 233 10.75 -16.51 -5.22
C ARG A 233 9.76 -15.89 -6.20
N LYS A 234 8.77 -16.64 -6.64
CA LYS A 234 7.75 -16.17 -7.59
C LYS A 234 6.84 -15.10 -7.00
N VAL A 235 6.49 -15.19 -5.71
CA VAL A 235 5.72 -14.15 -5.01
C VAL A 235 6.54 -12.86 -4.92
N ARG A 236 7.84 -12.97 -4.62
CA ARG A 236 8.74 -11.80 -4.62
C ARG A 236 8.88 -11.17 -6.01
N GLU A 237 9.03 -11.99 -7.06
CA GLU A 237 9.07 -11.53 -8.45
C GLU A 237 7.78 -10.79 -8.83
N PHE A 238 6.62 -11.33 -8.43
CA PHE A 238 5.33 -10.69 -8.63
C PHE A 238 5.27 -9.31 -7.94
N LEU A 239 5.56 -9.25 -6.63
CA LEU A 239 5.55 -8.00 -5.86
C LEU A 239 6.57 -6.96 -6.39
N SER A 240 7.72 -7.42 -6.89
CA SER A 240 8.75 -6.54 -7.47
C SER A 240 8.33 -5.94 -8.81
N GLY A 241 7.47 -6.62 -9.55
CA GLY A 241 7.00 -6.20 -10.88
C GLY A 241 5.59 -5.60 -10.88
N LEU A 242 4.95 -5.48 -9.72
CA LEU A 242 3.55 -5.04 -9.63
C LEU A 242 3.40 -3.57 -10.04
N PRO A 243 2.55 -3.26 -11.04
CA PRO A 243 2.24 -1.87 -11.38
C PRO A 243 1.39 -1.19 -10.31
N THR A 244 1.53 0.14 -10.21
CA THR A 244 0.65 0.99 -9.39
C THR A 244 -0.25 1.92 -10.21
N ALA A 245 -0.04 1.96 -11.52
CA ALA A 245 -0.86 2.72 -12.46
C ALA A 245 -1.43 1.78 -13.53
N TRP A 246 -2.73 1.76 -13.66
CA TRP A 246 -3.49 0.81 -14.46
C TRP A 246 -4.11 1.47 -15.69
N ASP A 247 -4.14 0.74 -16.81
CA ASP A 247 -4.72 1.23 -18.07
C ASP A 247 -6.21 0.89 -18.17
N ASP A 248 -6.67 -0.17 -17.49
CA ASP A 248 -8.07 -0.60 -17.44
C ASP A 248 -8.36 -1.35 -16.13
N THR A 249 -9.63 -1.36 -15.73
CA THR A 249 -10.13 -2.11 -14.56
C THR A 249 -11.49 -2.72 -14.88
N LYS A 250 -11.66 -4.01 -14.59
CA LYS A 250 -12.90 -4.76 -14.78
C LYS A 250 -13.30 -5.46 -13.49
N LEU A 251 -14.53 -5.24 -13.02
CA LEU A 251 -15.15 -6.09 -12.01
C LEU A 251 -15.63 -7.37 -12.71
N LEU A 252 -15.09 -8.51 -12.33
CA LEU A 252 -15.46 -9.80 -12.94
C LEU A 252 -16.61 -10.47 -12.17
N CYS A 253 -16.59 -10.43 -10.85
CA CYS A 253 -17.71 -10.78 -9.97
C CYS A 253 -17.50 -10.20 -8.58
N GLY A 254 -18.52 -10.24 -7.76
CA GLY A 254 -18.43 -9.88 -6.34
C GLY A 254 -19.62 -9.13 -5.78
N TYR A 255 -19.70 -9.13 -4.46
CA TYR A 255 -20.70 -8.42 -3.68
C TYR A 255 -20.08 -7.89 -2.37
N PRO A 256 -20.34 -6.63 -1.99
CA PRO A 256 -19.79 -6.04 -0.78
C PRO A 256 -19.99 -6.94 0.45
N GLY A 257 -18.95 -7.13 1.24
CA GLY A 257 -18.96 -7.97 2.44
C GLY A 257 -18.83 -9.48 2.18
N ALA A 258 -19.01 -9.94 0.95
CA ALA A 258 -18.98 -11.37 0.61
C ALA A 258 -17.72 -11.79 -0.15
N ASP A 259 -17.48 -11.18 -1.29
CA ASP A 259 -16.32 -11.49 -2.14
C ASP A 259 -16.10 -10.43 -3.23
N ILE A 260 -14.97 -10.53 -3.91
CA ILE A 260 -14.68 -9.76 -5.11
C ILE A 260 -13.66 -10.48 -5.99
N VAL A 261 -13.83 -10.39 -7.31
CA VAL A 261 -12.79 -10.67 -8.30
C VAL A 261 -12.67 -9.47 -9.23
N LEU A 262 -11.50 -8.85 -9.23
CA LEU A 262 -11.22 -7.62 -9.94
C LEU A 262 -9.99 -7.82 -10.83
N ALA A 263 -10.08 -7.44 -12.10
CA ALA A 263 -8.98 -7.49 -13.04
C ALA A 263 -8.50 -6.07 -13.38
N ARG A 264 -7.17 -5.89 -13.39
CA ARG A 264 -6.51 -4.64 -13.77
C ARG A 264 -5.50 -4.90 -14.88
N ARG A 265 -5.44 -4.01 -15.87
CA ARG A 265 -4.54 -4.17 -17.02
C ARG A 265 -3.42 -3.14 -16.98
N LYS A 266 -2.23 -3.62 -17.34
CA LYS A 266 -1.09 -2.76 -17.65
C LYS A 266 -0.42 -3.24 -18.94
N GLY A 267 -0.42 -2.42 -19.98
CA GLY A 267 -0.02 -2.86 -21.32
C GLY A 267 -0.90 -4.04 -21.77
N ASP A 268 -0.27 -5.15 -22.13
CA ASP A 268 -0.95 -6.37 -22.58
C ASP A 268 -1.19 -7.40 -21.46
N VAL A 269 -0.75 -7.08 -20.23
CA VAL A 269 -0.85 -8.00 -19.07
C VAL A 269 -2.04 -7.65 -18.20
N TRP A 270 -2.85 -8.66 -17.87
CA TRP A 270 -3.90 -8.56 -16.88
C TRP A 270 -3.46 -9.14 -15.54
N TYR A 271 -3.79 -8.44 -14.47
CA TYR A 271 -3.61 -8.83 -13.09
C TYR A 271 -4.99 -8.99 -12.47
N ILE A 272 -5.32 -10.20 -12.01
CA ILE A 272 -6.61 -10.49 -11.37
C ILE A 272 -6.35 -10.71 -9.89
N GLY A 273 -7.09 -10.01 -9.03
CA GLY A 273 -7.13 -10.25 -7.60
C GLY A 273 -8.50 -10.75 -7.19
N GLY A 274 -8.55 -11.83 -6.41
CA GLY A 274 -9.78 -12.37 -5.87
C GLY A 274 -9.71 -12.54 -4.37
N LEU A 275 -10.77 -12.14 -3.66
CA LEU A 275 -10.87 -12.17 -2.20
C LEU A 275 -12.16 -12.87 -1.76
N ASN A 276 -12.04 -13.77 -0.79
CA ASN A 276 -13.14 -14.34 -0.03
C ASN A 276 -13.28 -13.59 1.32
N GLY A 277 -14.37 -12.86 1.52
CA GLY A 277 -14.65 -12.14 2.75
C GLY A 277 -15.32 -12.98 3.84
N THR A 278 -15.62 -14.27 3.57
CA THR A 278 -16.40 -15.13 4.48
C THR A 278 -15.52 -16.08 5.27
N ASN A 279 -16.08 -16.65 6.35
CA ASN A 279 -15.41 -17.63 7.21
C ASN A 279 -15.54 -19.07 6.70
N GLU A 280 -15.92 -19.26 5.43
CA GLU A 280 -16.11 -20.59 4.82
C GLU A 280 -15.25 -20.71 3.56
N ASN A 281 -14.94 -21.94 3.16
CA ASN A 281 -14.36 -22.18 1.84
C ASN A 281 -15.32 -21.69 0.76
N LYS A 282 -14.79 -21.02 -0.25
CA LYS A 282 -15.62 -20.47 -1.33
C LYS A 282 -14.95 -20.65 -2.68
N THR A 283 -15.75 -21.05 -3.66
CA THR A 283 -15.32 -21.00 -5.06
C THR A 283 -15.82 -19.72 -5.71
N LEU A 284 -14.89 -18.91 -6.21
CA LEU A 284 -15.17 -17.69 -6.94
C LEU A 284 -15.23 -18.03 -8.43
N SER A 285 -16.44 -17.94 -9.02
CA SER A 285 -16.69 -18.26 -10.43
C SER A 285 -16.86 -16.97 -11.22
N PHE A 286 -16.08 -16.79 -12.28
CA PHE A 286 -16.11 -15.57 -13.08
C PHE A 286 -15.77 -15.82 -14.56
N SER A 287 -16.14 -14.88 -15.43
CA SER A 287 -15.87 -14.93 -16.86
C SER A 287 -14.61 -14.16 -17.23
N LEU A 288 -13.79 -14.73 -18.12
CA LEU A 288 -12.64 -14.07 -18.73
C LEU A 288 -13.00 -13.35 -20.06
N VAL A 289 -14.20 -13.52 -20.59
CA VAL A 289 -14.65 -12.88 -21.84
C VAL A 289 -14.37 -11.37 -21.89
N PRO A 290 -14.62 -10.59 -20.79
CA PRO A 290 -14.35 -9.15 -20.81
C PRO A 290 -12.87 -8.77 -20.97
N LEU A 291 -11.95 -9.71 -20.76
CA LEU A 291 -10.51 -9.49 -20.79
C LEU A 291 -9.88 -9.77 -22.17
N GLN A 292 -10.57 -10.52 -23.05
CA GLN A 292 -10.12 -10.89 -24.39
C GLN A 292 -8.74 -11.58 -24.37
N VAL A 293 -8.61 -12.64 -23.58
CA VAL A 293 -7.33 -13.31 -23.27
C VAL A 293 -7.22 -14.72 -23.89
N GLU A 294 -7.96 -15.02 -24.92
CA GLU A 294 -7.92 -16.31 -25.64
C GLU A 294 -6.49 -16.59 -26.14
N GLY A 295 -6.01 -17.81 -25.91
CA GLY A 295 -4.68 -18.26 -26.31
C GLY A 295 -3.51 -17.73 -25.49
N LYS A 296 -3.79 -16.95 -24.44
CA LYS A 296 -2.77 -16.48 -23.48
C LYS A 296 -2.49 -17.53 -22.39
N THR A 297 -1.41 -17.31 -21.64
CA THR A 297 -1.05 -18.09 -20.45
C THR A 297 -1.32 -17.32 -19.17
N MET A 298 -1.49 -18.03 -18.07
CA MET A 298 -1.78 -17.48 -16.77
C MET A 298 -0.90 -18.12 -15.70
N ASP A 299 -0.33 -17.29 -14.84
CA ASP A 299 0.27 -17.71 -13.56
C ASP A 299 -0.71 -17.42 -12.44
N VAL A 300 -0.85 -18.36 -11.48
CA VAL A 300 -1.75 -18.23 -10.33
C VAL A 300 -0.98 -18.36 -9.03
N PHE A 301 -1.25 -17.46 -8.11
CA PHE A 301 -0.76 -17.43 -6.73
C PHE A 301 -2.00 -17.47 -5.82
N LYS A 302 -2.21 -18.55 -5.09
CA LYS A 302 -3.40 -18.72 -4.27
C LYS A 302 -3.08 -19.28 -2.90
N ASP A 303 -4.09 -19.39 -2.04
CA ASP A 303 -3.98 -20.06 -0.76
C ASP A 303 -3.35 -21.44 -0.92
N GLY A 304 -2.41 -21.78 -0.05
CA GLY A 304 -1.77 -23.09 0.01
C GLY A 304 -2.58 -24.11 0.79
N VAL A 305 -1.87 -25.00 1.49
CA VAL A 305 -2.50 -26.02 2.35
C VAL A 305 -3.04 -25.45 3.65
N ASP A 306 -2.60 -24.25 4.00
CA ASP A 306 -2.98 -23.51 5.20
C ASP A 306 -3.01 -22.00 4.91
N ASP A 307 -3.35 -21.20 5.91
CA ASP A 307 -3.46 -19.73 5.83
C ASP A 307 -2.12 -18.98 5.70
N LYS A 308 -1.00 -19.64 5.96
CA LYS A 308 0.36 -19.07 5.93
C LYS A 308 1.19 -19.48 4.70
N SER A 309 0.64 -20.28 3.81
CA SER A 309 1.35 -20.82 2.65
C SER A 309 0.72 -20.43 1.33
N PHE A 310 1.51 -20.53 0.26
CA PHE A 310 1.08 -20.29 -1.11
C PHE A 310 1.08 -21.58 -1.92
N ALA A 311 0.07 -21.76 -2.79
CA ALA A 311 0.13 -22.66 -3.94
C ALA A 311 0.35 -21.81 -5.20
N ILE A 312 1.31 -22.24 -6.03
CA ILE A 312 1.71 -21.49 -7.25
C ILE A 312 1.54 -22.44 -8.44
N GLU A 313 0.82 -21.99 -9.45
CA GLU A 313 0.64 -22.68 -10.71
C GLU A 313 1.08 -21.74 -11.84
N GLU A 314 1.90 -22.24 -12.77
CA GLU A 314 2.49 -21.42 -13.83
C GLU A 314 2.10 -21.91 -15.21
N ASP A 315 2.12 -21.02 -16.20
CA ASP A 315 1.93 -21.30 -17.62
C ASP A 315 0.63 -22.07 -17.96
N ILE A 316 -0.44 -21.81 -17.18
CA ILE A 316 -1.76 -22.40 -17.42
C ILE A 316 -2.29 -21.87 -18.75
N GLN A 317 -2.56 -22.76 -19.72
CA GLN A 317 -3.17 -22.38 -20.99
C GLN A 317 -4.64 -22.02 -20.78
N LEU A 318 -5.03 -20.84 -21.24
CA LEU A 318 -6.42 -20.39 -21.18
C LEU A 318 -7.20 -20.97 -22.35
N SER A 319 -8.03 -21.96 -22.07
CA SER A 319 -8.89 -22.64 -23.05
C SER A 319 -10.39 -22.41 -22.85
N ASN A 320 -10.74 -21.78 -21.73
CA ASN A 320 -12.14 -21.54 -21.36
C ASN A 320 -12.36 -20.08 -21.00
N ASP A 321 -13.58 -19.61 -21.29
CA ASP A 321 -14.03 -18.26 -20.90
C ASP A 321 -14.46 -18.14 -19.43
N LYS A 322 -14.47 -19.25 -18.68
CA LYS A 322 -14.86 -19.29 -17.27
C LYS A 322 -13.71 -19.84 -16.42
N MET A 323 -13.57 -19.26 -15.26
CA MET A 323 -12.62 -19.65 -14.22
C MET A 323 -13.37 -19.90 -12.93
N ASP A 324 -12.96 -20.98 -12.24
CA ASP A 324 -13.39 -21.31 -10.89
C ASP A 324 -12.15 -21.34 -9.97
N MET A 325 -12.10 -20.46 -9.01
CA MET A 325 -10.97 -20.33 -8.07
C MET A 325 -11.45 -20.62 -6.66
N SER A 326 -10.95 -21.72 -6.09
CA SER A 326 -11.25 -22.08 -4.71
C SER A 326 -10.35 -21.28 -3.77
N CYS A 327 -10.95 -20.62 -2.77
CA CYS A 327 -10.31 -19.88 -1.70
C CYS A 327 -10.62 -20.53 -0.36
N LEU A 328 -9.65 -20.53 0.53
CA LEU A 328 -9.84 -20.89 1.96
C LEU A 328 -10.80 -19.87 2.63
N PRO A 329 -11.28 -20.13 3.85
CA PRO A 329 -11.96 -19.13 4.65
C PRO A 329 -11.08 -17.86 4.76
N ARG A 330 -11.64 -16.70 4.44
CA ARG A 330 -10.91 -15.42 4.43
C ARG A 330 -9.66 -15.43 3.53
N GLY A 331 -9.69 -16.26 2.49
CA GLY A 331 -8.60 -16.49 1.58
C GLY A 331 -8.65 -15.61 0.33
N GLY A 332 -7.71 -15.85 -0.57
CA GLY A 332 -7.64 -15.11 -1.83
C GLY A 332 -6.64 -15.68 -2.83
N PHE A 333 -6.59 -15.03 -3.98
CA PHE A 333 -5.66 -15.37 -5.04
C PHE A 333 -5.26 -14.16 -5.88
N VAL A 334 -4.14 -14.28 -6.55
CA VAL A 334 -3.73 -13.44 -7.67
C VAL A 334 -3.54 -14.31 -8.91
N ALA A 335 -3.97 -13.81 -10.06
CA ALA A 335 -3.63 -14.40 -11.35
C ALA A 335 -3.05 -13.35 -12.29
N VAL A 336 -1.99 -13.71 -13.03
CA VAL A 336 -1.33 -12.83 -14.00
C VAL A 336 -1.44 -13.48 -15.38
N ILE A 337 -2.11 -12.81 -16.31
CA ILE A 337 -2.31 -13.28 -17.69
C ILE A 337 -1.40 -12.50 -18.64
N LYS A 338 -0.59 -13.24 -19.40
CA LYS A 338 0.48 -12.71 -20.27
C LYS A 338 0.19 -12.97 -21.74
#